data_e603dbb0e2bd7f45b111b4ebcd663ab0
#
_entry.id   e603dbb0e2bd7f45b111b4ebcd663ab0
#
_cell.length_a   1.000
_cell.length_b   1.000
_cell.length_c   1.000
_cell.angle_alpha   90.00
_cell.angle_beta   90.00
_cell.angle_gamma   90.00
#
_symmetry.space_group_name_H-M   'P 1'
#
loop_
_entity.id
_entity.type
_entity.pdbx_description
1 polymer ?
#
loop_
_entity_poly.entity_id
_entity_poly.type
_entity_poly.pdbx_seq_one_letter_code
_entity_poly.pdbx_strand_id
1 'polypeptide(L)'
;MKTRRCFALLLALMLVLTGCAANAAEEEKEPSGDTAGADWRTWGWVNDAGTLTRDGEEIDVLVCVFTDSIMLYLDDETQTVVGVAEYPETMDDACEAYVSVSLDDQNGDGYSDLRAVFAGPGGEETVLSWLWDAESGEFIFRTNNKG
;
A
#
# COMPACT_ATOMS: atom_id res chain seq x y z
N MET A 1 -38.39 -53.19 -5.82
CA MET A 1 -36.95 -53.57 -6.02
C MET A 1 -36.14 -52.53 -6.77
N LYS A 2 -36.44 -51.25 -6.73
CA LYS A 2 -35.66 -50.19 -7.44
C LYS A 2 -34.85 -49.26 -6.53
N THR A 3 -34.94 -49.39 -5.23
CA THR A 3 -34.31 -48.50 -4.26
C THR A 3 -32.94 -48.93 -3.76
N ARG A 4 -32.51 -50.17 -4.04
CA ARG A 4 -31.18 -50.64 -3.56
C ARG A 4 -30.01 -50.32 -4.47
N ARG A 5 -30.25 -49.90 -5.73
CA ARG A 5 -29.14 -49.55 -6.67
C ARG A 5 -28.72 -48.12 -6.56
N CYS A 6 -29.56 -47.20 -6.08
CA CYS A 6 -29.20 -45.80 -5.88
C CYS A 6 -28.35 -45.58 -4.64
N PHE A 7 -28.46 -46.41 -3.60
CA PHE A 7 -27.67 -46.26 -2.38
C PHE A 7 -26.21 -46.67 -2.56
N ALA A 8 -25.98 -47.68 -3.40
CA ALA A 8 -24.60 -48.12 -3.68
C ALA A 8 -23.81 -47.11 -4.52
N LEU A 9 -24.50 -46.38 -5.41
CA LEU A 9 -23.88 -45.34 -6.24
C LEU A 9 -23.56 -44.06 -5.46
N LEU A 10 -24.41 -43.72 -4.48
CA LEU A 10 -24.20 -42.57 -3.60
C LEU A 10 -23.05 -42.82 -2.62
N LEU A 11 -22.88 -44.06 -2.16
CA LEU A 11 -21.78 -44.42 -1.26
C LEU A 11 -20.43 -44.41 -1.99
N ALA A 12 -20.40 -44.83 -3.26
CA ALA A 12 -19.19 -44.79 -4.07
C ALA A 12 -18.78 -43.37 -4.43
N LEU A 13 -19.75 -42.46 -4.63
CA LEU A 13 -19.46 -41.05 -4.91
C LEU A 13 -18.95 -40.32 -3.67
N MET A 14 -19.43 -40.66 -2.48
CA MET A 14 -18.92 -40.08 -1.22
C MET A 14 -17.47 -40.49 -0.91
N LEU A 15 -17.09 -41.72 -1.28
CA LEU A 15 -15.73 -42.21 -1.06
C LEU A 15 -14.69 -41.54 -2.00
N VAL A 16 -15.11 -41.12 -3.20
CA VAL A 16 -14.22 -40.41 -4.15
C VAL A 16 -14.02 -38.96 -3.72
N LEU A 17 -15.04 -38.33 -3.12
CA LEU A 17 -14.92 -36.96 -2.62
C LEU A 17 -14.05 -36.84 -1.35
N THR A 18 -14.03 -37.86 -0.51
CA THR A 18 -13.16 -37.91 0.66
C THR A 18 -11.69 -38.16 0.28
N GLY A 19 -11.42 -38.84 -0.83
CA GLY A 19 -10.06 -39.06 -1.32
C GLY A 19 -9.41 -37.79 -1.89
N CYS A 20 -10.18 -36.92 -2.54
CA CYS A 20 -9.66 -35.65 -3.04
C CYS A 20 -9.42 -34.61 -1.94
N ALA A 21 -10.18 -34.64 -0.86
CA ALA A 21 -9.99 -33.73 0.27
C ALA A 21 -8.72 -34.06 1.07
N ALA A 22 -8.33 -35.32 1.13
CA ALA A 22 -7.13 -35.75 1.84
C ALA A 22 -5.83 -35.36 1.08
N ASN A 23 -5.85 -35.31 -0.24
CA ASN A 23 -4.69 -34.87 -1.02
C ASN A 23 -4.55 -33.35 -1.11
N ALA A 24 -5.63 -32.60 -0.96
CA ALA A 24 -5.57 -31.13 -0.90
C ALA A 24 -5.06 -30.63 0.47
N ALA A 25 -5.17 -31.43 1.52
CA ALA A 25 -4.70 -31.08 2.85
C ALA A 25 -3.18 -31.28 3.05
N GLU A 26 -2.48 -31.95 2.14
CA GLU A 26 -1.04 -32.18 2.25
C GLU A 26 -0.20 -31.14 1.49
N GLU A 27 -0.78 -30.27 0.66
CA GLU A 27 -0.08 -29.21 -0.06
C GLU A 27 -0.37 -27.79 0.45
N GLU A 28 -1.31 -27.60 1.35
CA GLU A 28 -1.30 -26.43 2.20
C GLU A 28 -0.27 -26.64 3.32
N LYS A 29 1.00 -26.61 2.93
CA LYS A 29 2.01 -26.04 3.77
C LYS A 29 1.55 -24.59 3.95
N GLU A 30 0.73 -24.34 4.97
CA GLU A 30 0.63 -23.02 5.54
C GLU A 30 2.07 -22.50 5.57
N PRO A 31 2.33 -21.30 5.03
CA PRO A 31 3.53 -20.63 5.42
C PRO A 31 3.39 -20.46 6.94
N SER A 32 3.90 -21.43 7.69
CA SER A 32 4.28 -21.21 9.08
C SER A 32 5.49 -20.29 9.01
N GLY A 33 5.25 -19.11 8.41
CA GLY A 33 6.03 -17.95 8.65
C GLY A 33 5.62 -17.50 10.03
N ASP A 34 6.48 -17.67 11.00
CA ASP A 34 6.63 -16.73 12.07
C ASP A 34 6.85 -15.35 11.41
N THR A 35 5.76 -14.73 10.92
CA THR A 35 5.74 -13.30 10.57
C THR A 35 5.62 -12.46 11.83
N ALA A 36 5.56 -13.08 12.99
CA ALA A 36 5.77 -12.44 14.28
C ALA A 36 7.26 -12.05 14.39
N GLY A 37 7.61 -10.89 13.78
CA GLY A 37 8.96 -10.34 13.77
C GLY A 37 9.55 -10.06 12.38
N ALA A 38 8.85 -10.33 11.29
CA ALA A 38 9.30 -9.87 9.98
C ALA A 38 9.13 -8.34 9.90
N ASP A 39 10.24 -7.65 9.65
CA ASP A 39 10.24 -6.20 9.46
C ASP A 39 9.28 -5.82 8.33
N TRP A 40 8.26 -5.01 8.63
CA TRP A 40 7.21 -4.57 7.70
C TRP A 40 7.77 -3.88 6.45
N ARG A 41 8.93 -3.26 6.54
CA ARG A 41 9.64 -2.61 5.43
C ARG A 41 9.98 -3.59 4.31
N THR A 42 10.03 -4.89 4.61
CA THR A 42 10.30 -5.97 3.64
C THR A 42 9.05 -6.51 2.96
N TRP A 43 7.84 -6.04 3.32
CA TRP A 43 6.58 -6.56 2.78
C TRP A 43 6.25 -6.10 1.36
N GLY A 44 7.07 -5.22 0.78
CA GLY A 44 6.91 -4.75 -0.59
C GLY A 44 5.94 -3.56 -0.74
N TRP A 45 5.59 -2.89 0.35
CA TRP A 45 4.72 -1.71 0.32
C TRP A 45 5.46 -0.39 0.15
N VAL A 46 6.78 -0.40 0.40
CA VAL A 46 7.62 0.78 0.32
C VAL A 46 7.98 1.05 -1.14
N ASN A 47 7.60 2.22 -1.64
CA ASN A 47 7.88 2.68 -2.99
C ASN A 47 9.14 3.55 -3.06
N ASP A 48 9.39 4.34 -2.00
CA ASP A 48 10.52 5.28 -1.95
C ASP A 48 10.91 5.58 -0.49
N ALA A 49 11.96 6.36 -0.31
CA ALA A 49 12.43 6.86 0.99
C ALA A 49 12.85 8.32 0.87
N GLY A 50 12.82 9.03 1.98
CA GLY A 50 13.21 10.43 2.02
C GLY A 50 13.41 10.94 3.43
N THR A 51 13.66 12.23 3.56
CA THR A 51 13.81 12.91 4.84
C THR A 51 12.84 14.07 4.91
N LEU A 52 12.05 14.12 5.99
CA LEU A 52 11.18 15.25 6.32
C LEU A 52 11.89 16.21 7.27
N THR A 53 11.70 17.49 7.07
CA THR A 53 12.01 18.51 8.08
C THR A 53 10.74 18.91 8.81
N ARG A 54 10.73 18.79 10.14
CA ARG A 54 9.64 19.19 11.04
C ARG A 54 10.26 19.89 12.26
N ASP A 55 9.82 21.11 12.55
CA ASP A 55 10.30 21.91 13.69
C ASP A 55 11.85 22.03 13.74
N GLY A 56 12.49 22.04 12.57
CA GLY A 56 13.96 22.10 12.44
C GLY A 56 14.69 20.77 12.67
N GLU A 57 13.95 19.66 12.86
CA GLU A 57 14.50 18.32 12.96
C GLU A 57 14.31 17.55 11.65
N GLU A 58 15.27 16.72 11.31
CA GLU A 58 15.22 15.81 10.17
C GLU A 58 14.70 14.43 10.62
N ILE A 59 13.74 13.92 9.89
CA ILE A 59 13.08 12.63 10.17
C ILE A 59 13.17 11.77 8.92
N ASP A 60 13.84 10.63 9.00
CA ASP A 60 13.89 9.67 7.91
C ASP A 60 12.56 8.94 7.79
N VAL A 61 12.03 8.88 6.58
CA VAL A 61 10.71 8.31 6.28
C VAL A 61 10.73 7.37 5.10
N LEU A 62 9.81 6.43 5.12
CA LEU A 62 9.47 5.55 4.01
C LEU A 62 8.16 6.00 3.38
N VAL A 63 8.12 5.97 2.05
CA VAL A 63 6.99 6.41 1.24
C VAL A 63 6.23 5.20 0.74
N CYS A 64 4.95 5.12 1.05
CA CYS A 64 4.04 4.09 0.56
C CYS A 64 2.91 4.72 -0.24
N VAL A 65 2.73 4.26 -1.48
CA VAL A 65 1.72 4.77 -2.42
C VAL A 65 0.52 3.84 -2.41
N PHE A 66 -0.65 4.40 -2.14
CA PHE A 66 -1.94 3.70 -2.15
C PHE A 66 -2.87 4.29 -3.21
N THR A 67 -4.05 3.75 -3.37
CA THR A 67 -5.04 4.21 -4.37
C THR A 67 -5.70 5.55 -4.02
N ASP A 68 -5.67 5.95 -2.76
CA ASP A 68 -6.32 7.16 -2.23
C ASP A 68 -5.34 8.18 -1.64
N SER A 69 -4.09 7.77 -1.38
CA SER A 69 -3.13 8.59 -0.64
C SER A 69 -1.69 8.14 -0.82
N ILE A 70 -0.76 9.02 -0.48
CA ILE A 70 0.63 8.67 -0.15
C ILE A 70 0.76 8.75 1.36
N MET A 71 1.25 7.69 1.98
CA MET A 71 1.55 7.64 3.40
C MET A 71 3.05 7.67 3.64
N LEU A 72 3.45 8.46 4.62
CA LEU A 72 4.82 8.56 5.10
C LEU A 72 4.91 7.90 6.47
N TYR A 73 5.78 6.91 6.58
CA TYR A 73 6.04 6.17 7.81
C TYR A 73 7.44 6.50 8.32
N LEU A 74 7.65 6.44 9.62
CA LEU A 74 9.02 6.45 10.17
C LEU A 74 9.81 5.27 9.59
N ASP A 75 11.10 5.52 9.24
CA ASP A 75 11.99 4.43 8.82
C ASP A 75 12.47 3.64 10.05
N ASP A 76 11.53 2.96 10.67
CA ASP A 76 11.77 2.07 11.80
C ASP A 76 10.82 0.86 11.78
N GLU A 77 10.87 0.03 12.80
CA GLU A 77 10.06 -1.17 12.91
C GLU A 77 8.61 -0.92 13.38
N THR A 78 8.25 0.32 13.73
CA THR A 78 6.98 0.63 14.43
C THR A 78 5.78 0.81 13.53
N GLN A 79 5.96 1.01 12.21
CA GLN A 79 4.89 1.43 11.27
C GLN A 79 4.18 2.72 11.69
N THR A 80 4.89 3.64 12.30
CA THR A 80 4.31 4.91 12.72
C THR A 80 4.12 5.83 11.53
N VAL A 81 2.88 6.21 11.27
CA VAL A 81 2.52 7.19 10.23
C VAL A 81 2.87 8.60 10.73
N VAL A 82 3.64 9.33 9.94
CA VAL A 82 4.05 10.73 10.22
C VAL A 82 3.46 11.73 9.25
N GLY A 83 2.79 11.27 8.21
CA GLY A 83 2.07 12.12 7.26
C GLY A 83 1.21 11.31 6.31
N VAL A 84 0.09 11.91 5.90
CA VAL A 84 -0.82 11.38 4.88
C VAL A 84 -1.13 12.48 3.88
N ALA A 85 -0.88 12.23 2.62
CA ALA A 85 -1.19 13.12 1.50
C ALA A 85 -2.33 12.48 0.69
N GLU A 86 -3.57 12.87 0.98
CA GLU A 86 -4.75 12.36 0.29
C GLU A 86 -4.84 12.92 -1.13
N TYR A 87 -5.20 12.08 -2.10
CA TYR A 87 -5.45 12.53 -3.46
C TYR A 87 -6.79 13.26 -3.55
N PRO A 88 -6.92 14.24 -4.48
CA PRO A 88 -8.22 14.88 -4.73
C PRO A 88 -9.25 13.91 -5.31
N GLU A 89 -8.79 12.87 -6.00
CA GLU A 89 -9.57 11.78 -6.58
C GLU A 89 -8.76 10.48 -6.47
N THR A 90 -9.42 9.35 -6.26
CA THR A 90 -8.74 8.05 -6.18
C THR A 90 -8.06 7.69 -7.50
N MET A 91 -6.92 7.03 -7.42
CA MET A 91 -6.11 6.57 -8.55
C MET A 91 -5.91 5.06 -8.43
N ASP A 92 -6.69 4.27 -9.16
CA ASP A 92 -6.68 2.80 -9.04
C ASP A 92 -5.32 2.17 -9.35
N ASP A 93 -4.53 2.82 -10.22
CA ASP A 93 -3.21 2.41 -10.65
C ASP A 93 -2.06 3.27 -10.05
N ALA A 94 -2.31 3.97 -8.95
CA ALA A 94 -1.35 4.92 -8.37
C ALA A 94 0.05 4.32 -8.16
N CYS A 95 0.12 3.10 -7.62
CA CYS A 95 1.40 2.44 -7.37
C CYS A 95 2.16 2.12 -8.66
N GLU A 96 1.46 1.73 -9.74
CA GLU A 96 2.06 1.44 -11.04
C GLU A 96 2.46 2.73 -11.79
N ALA A 97 1.65 3.78 -11.64
CA ALA A 97 1.89 5.08 -12.25
C ALA A 97 2.95 5.92 -11.52
N TYR A 98 3.29 5.57 -10.28
CA TYR A 98 4.24 6.30 -9.46
C TYR A 98 5.63 6.39 -10.12
N VAL A 99 6.20 7.59 -10.16
CA VAL A 99 7.53 7.86 -10.71
C VAL A 99 8.50 8.31 -9.63
N SER A 100 8.13 9.31 -8.83
CA SER A 100 9.00 9.86 -7.80
C SER A 100 8.26 10.75 -6.81
N VAL A 101 8.88 10.96 -5.66
CA VAL A 101 8.48 11.94 -4.65
C VAL A 101 9.63 12.88 -4.33
N SER A 102 9.33 14.12 -3.99
CA SER A 102 10.23 15.02 -3.31
C SER A 102 9.59 15.56 -2.03
N LEU A 103 10.42 15.73 -0.99
CA LEU A 103 10.05 16.18 0.33
C LEU A 103 10.85 17.45 0.66
N ASP A 104 10.51 18.54 -0.03
CA ASP A 104 11.21 19.81 0.03
C ASP A 104 10.29 20.90 0.58
N ASP A 105 10.85 21.90 1.24
CA ASP A 105 10.13 23.12 1.61
C ASP A 105 9.81 23.94 0.34
N GLN A 106 8.58 23.85 -0.17
CA GLN A 106 8.17 24.48 -1.42
C GLN A 106 7.69 25.94 -1.21
N ASN A 107 7.29 26.30 0.01
CA ASN A 107 6.73 27.61 0.32
C ASN A 107 7.65 28.48 1.19
N GLY A 108 8.74 27.95 1.72
CA GLY A 108 9.72 28.70 2.51
C GLY A 108 9.35 28.84 3.99
N ASP A 109 8.48 27.96 4.52
CA ASP A 109 8.04 28.01 5.91
C ASP A 109 8.89 27.18 6.88
N GLY A 110 9.85 26.43 6.36
CA GLY A 110 10.77 25.60 7.14
C GLY A 110 10.28 24.16 7.36
N TYR A 111 9.14 23.80 6.79
CA TYR A 111 8.61 22.44 6.82
C TYR A 111 8.73 21.76 5.45
N SER A 112 8.98 20.48 5.42
CA SER A 112 8.94 19.73 4.16
C SER A 112 7.51 19.57 3.69
N ASP A 113 7.27 19.97 2.44
CA ASP A 113 6.08 19.71 1.68
C ASP A 113 6.25 18.41 0.88
N LEU A 114 5.19 17.91 0.28
CA LEU A 114 5.22 16.71 -0.56
C LEU A 114 4.86 17.06 -1.99
N ARG A 115 5.68 16.60 -2.93
CA ARG A 115 5.40 16.65 -4.36
C ARG A 115 5.62 15.27 -4.96
N ALA A 116 4.60 14.73 -5.63
CA ALA A 116 4.68 13.43 -6.29
C ALA A 116 4.44 13.54 -7.78
N VAL A 117 5.12 12.70 -8.55
CA VAL A 117 5.02 12.59 -10.00
C VAL A 117 4.48 11.22 -10.37
N PHE A 118 3.48 11.21 -11.22
CA PHE A 118 2.84 10.01 -11.77
C PHE A 118 2.88 10.03 -13.28
N ALA A 119 3.14 8.88 -13.90
CA ALA A 119 3.08 8.73 -15.35
C ALA A 119 1.64 8.47 -15.79
N GLY A 120 1.17 9.24 -16.76
CA GLY A 120 -0.11 8.99 -17.42
C GLY A 120 -0.02 7.98 -18.57
N PRO A 121 -1.16 7.46 -19.04
CA PRO A 121 -1.21 6.40 -20.06
C PRO A 121 -0.65 6.82 -21.43
N GLY A 122 -0.53 8.12 -21.69
CA GLY A 122 0.05 8.69 -22.92
C GLY A 122 1.52 9.09 -22.80
N GLY A 123 2.15 8.83 -21.62
CA GLY A 123 3.52 9.26 -21.32
C GLY A 123 3.63 10.70 -20.81
N GLU A 124 2.50 11.36 -20.58
CA GLU A 124 2.45 12.64 -19.85
C GLU A 124 2.69 12.42 -18.36
N GLU A 125 3.23 13.43 -17.70
CA GLU A 125 3.41 13.40 -16.25
C GLU A 125 2.32 14.23 -15.56
N THR A 126 1.74 13.66 -14.52
CA THR A 126 0.87 14.36 -13.59
C THR A 126 1.65 14.65 -12.32
N VAL A 127 1.70 15.91 -11.92
CA VAL A 127 2.36 16.36 -10.70
C VAL A 127 1.31 16.77 -9.68
N LEU A 128 1.33 16.12 -8.53
CA LEU A 128 0.50 16.47 -7.37
C LEU A 128 1.39 17.07 -6.28
N SER A 129 0.88 18.10 -5.60
CA SER A 129 1.61 18.78 -4.54
C SER A 129 0.74 19.02 -3.33
N TRP A 130 1.32 18.88 -2.14
CA TRP A 130 0.69 19.15 -0.86
C TRP A 130 1.65 19.99 -0.02
N LEU A 131 1.12 21.00 0.62
CA LEU A 131 1.87 21.78 1.62
C LEU A 131 1.56 21.22 3.00
N TRP A 132 2.59 21.19 3.84
CA TRP A 132 2.40 20.87 5.24
C TRP A 132 1.76 22.06 5.97
N ASP A 133 0.70 21.80 6.70
CA ASP A 133 0.11 22.75 7.61
C ASP A 133 0.50 22.38 9.04
N ALA A 134 1.40 23.16 9.63
CA ALA A 134 1.90 22.92 10.98
C ALA A 134 0.83 23.15 12.08
N GLU A 135 -0.24 23.89 11.78
CA GLU A 135 -1.33 24.13 12.73
C GLU A 135 -2.25 22.90 12.83
N SER A 136 -2.63 22.32 11.70
CA SER A 136 -3.45 21.09 11.66
C SER A 136 -2.63 19.81 11.80
N GLY A 137 -1.34 19.83 11.44
CA GLY A 137 -0.48 18.64 11.35
C GLY A 137 -0.82 17.75 10.16
N GLU A 138 -1.26 18.33 9.05
CA GLU A 138 -1.72 17.63 7.86
C GLU A 138 -1.08 18.16 6.58
N PHE A 139 -1.00 17.31 5.56
CA PHE A 139 -0.68 17.72 4.20
C PHE A 139 -1.93 18.22 3.49
N ILE A 140 -1.91 19.48 3.05
CA ILE A 140 -3.02 20.12 2.35
C ILE A 140 -2.75 20.14 0.86
N PHE A 141 -3.62 19.48 0.08
CA PHE A 141 -3.51 19.41 -1.38
C PHE A 141 -3.55 20.80 -2.01
N ARG A 142 -2.62 21.02 -2.95
CA ARG A 142 -2.59 22.23 -3.78
C ARG A 142 -3.02 21.92 -5.20
N THR A 143 -4.12 22.53 -5.63
CA THR A 143 -4.48 22.55 -7.04
C THR A 143 -3.42 23.31 -7.81
N ASN A 144 -2.76 22.64 -8.76
CA ASN A 144 -1.92 23.31 -9.74
C ASN A 144 -2.85 24.15 -10.63
N ASN A 145 -3.07 25.43 -10.26
CA ASN A 145 -3.58 26.39 -11.22
C ASN A 145 -2.52 26.47 -12.33
N LYS A 146 -2.77 25.82 -13.47
CA LYS A 146 -2.11 26.19 -14.71
C LYS A 146 -2.45 27.65 -14.95
N GLY A 147 -1.51 28.53 -14.61
CA GLY A 147 -1.52 29.91 -15.04
C GLY A 147 -1.36 30.00 -16.56
#